data_28d9d1a33258f920fc3fbe852a82ce04
#
_entry.id   28d9d1a33258f920fc3fbe852a82ce04
#
_cell.length_a   1.000
_cell.length_b   1.000
_cell.length_c   1.000
_cell.angle_alpha   90.00
_cell.angle_beta   90.00
_cell.angle_gamma   90.00
#
_symmetry.space_group_name_H-M   'P 1'
#
loop_
_entity.id
_entity.type
_entity.pdbx_description
1 polymer ?
#
loop_
_entity_poly.entity_id
_entity_poly.type
_entity_poly.pdbx_seq_one_letter_code
_entity_poly.pdbx_strand_id
1 'polypeptide(L)'
;VRQEGGNKNNYPVNSLFSIPFAGLNPETGIPMFYNEKGEIGYDCYMQGIETDFLKYEGQIDPKYTGGLNTTLRWKSLSMNLFFTFQAGNVIRLNPVFSSSYSDITALPNEFKDRWIMSGDEQRTDIPAIADNLMQKLYLSSAYPYNNYNYSSARVAKGDFIRLKSLSINYELPSALVRKSRVFKRAAVRLTAKDLWLMYSDKALNGQDPEFFNTGGVAMPVQTQFVLSLDLGF
;
A
#
# COMPACT_ATOMS: atom_id res chain seq x y z
N VAL A 1 1.23 -14.26 13.65
CA VAL A 1 0.46 -14.01 12.43
C VAL A 1 -0.36 -12.73 12.52
N ARG A 2 -0.96 -12.49 13.68
CA ARG A 2 -1.78 -11.28 13.91
C ARG A 2 -0.96 -10.01 14.15
N GLN A 3 0.33 -10.15 14.48
CA GLN A 3 1.23 -9.02 14.64
C GLN A 3 1.99 -8.79 13.34
N GLU A 4 2.00 -7.57 12.88
CA GLU A 4 2.96 -7.11 11.92
C GLU A 4 4.34 -7.14 12.59
N GLY A 5 5.34 -7.71 11.90
CA GLY A 5 6.69 -7.82 12.44
C GLY A 5 6.88 -8.94 13.48
N GLY A 6 6.42 -10.14 13.17
CA GLY A 6 6.68 -11.32 14.00
C GLY A 6 8.13 -11.77 13.97
N ASN A 7 8.61 -12.30 15.10
CA ASN A 7 9.94 -12.90 15.19
C ASN A 7 9.79 -14.42 15.27
N LYS A 8 10.51 -15.14 14.40
CA LYS A 8 10.60 -16.59 14.39
C LYS A 8 12.07 -16.98 14.21
N ASN A 9 12.51 -18.05 14.89
CA ASN A 9 13.89 -18.55 14.73
C ASN A 9 14.20 -18.84 13.25
N ASN A 10 15.40 -18.50 12.83
CA ASN A 10 15.89 -18.63 11.45
C ASN A 10 15.24 -17.71 10.40
N TYR A 11 14.44 -16.75 10.84
CA TYR A 11 13.88 -15.71 9.97
C TYR A 11 14.38 -14.32 10.39
N PRO A 12 14.43 -13.37 9.46
CA PRO A 12 14.78 -12.00 9.79
C PRO A 12 13.84 -11.40 10.84
N VAL A 13 14.33 -10.41 11.57
CA VAL A 13 13.51 -9.62 12.51
C VAL A 13 12.42 -8.88 11.70
N ASN A 14 11.26 -8.66 12.32
CA ASN A 14 10.11 -8.03 11.68
C ASN A 14 9.62 -8.77 10.41
N SER A 15 9.59 -10.10 10.48
CA SER A 15 9.08 -10.94 9.40
C SER A 15 7.55 -10.97 9.39
N LEU A 16 6.97 -10.95 8.21
CA LEU A 16 5.55 -11.13 7.98
C LEU A 16 5.26 -12.58 7.60
N PHE A 17 4.32 -13.18 8.32
CA PHE A 17 3.83 -14.53 8.05
C PHE A 17 2.34 -14.49 7.75
N SER A 18 1.90 -15.31 6.83
CA SER A 18 0.51 -15.39 6.39
C SER A 18 -0.01 -16.82 6.40
N ILE A 19 -1.32 -16.95 6.51
CA ILE A 19 -2.01 -18.23 6.29
C ILE A 19 -1.95 -18.52 4.79
N PRO A 20 -1.49 -19.70 4.37
CA PRO A 20 -1.44 -20.04 2.95
C PRO A 20 -2.85 -20.09 2.36
N PHE A 21 -3.17 -19.18 1.44
CA PHE A 21 -4.44 -19.11 0.75
C PHE A 21 -4.49 -20.15 -0.37
N ALA A 22 -5.58 -20.92 -0.43
CA ALA A 22 -5.79 -21.99 -1.39
C ALA A 22 -6.79 -21.63 -2.51
N GLY A 23 -7.32 -20.41 -2.49
CA GLY A 23 -8.34 -19.96 -3.43
C GLY A 23 -9.72 -19.86 -2.81
N LEU A 24 -10.71 -19.63 -3.65
CA LEU A 24 -12.12 -19.57 -3.28
C LEU A 24 -12.83 -20.89 -3.63
N ASN A 25 -13.80 -21.28 -2.81
CA ASN A 25 -14.64 -22.42 -3.14
C ASN A 25 -15.50 -22.08 -4.36
N PRO A 26 -15.48 -22.94 -5.42
CA PRO A 26 -16.21 -22.67 -6.67
C PRO A 26 -17.73 -22.59 -6.52
N GLU A 27 -18.31 -23.20 -5.49
CA GLU A 27 -19.77 -23.24 -5.29
C GLU A 27 -20.27 -22.12 -4.40
N THR A 28 -19.43 -21.67 -3.44
CA THR A 28 -19.87 -20.77 -2.39
C THR A 28 -19.10 -19.44 -2.34
N GLY A 29 -17.94 -19.35 -3.02
CA GLY A 29 -17.05 -18.19 -2.93
C GLY A 29 -16.41 -17.98 -1.56
N ILE A 30 -16.50 -18.95 -0.65
CA ILE A 30 -15.87 -18.89 0.67
C ILE A 30 -14.36 -19.10 0.51
N PRO A 31 -13.50 -18.33 1.19
CA PRO A 31 -12.05 -18.50 1.10
C PRO A 31 -11.60 -19.81 1.76
N MET A 32 -10.68 -20.49 1.10
CA MET A 32 -10.08 -21.74 1.55
C MET A 32 -8.58 -21.56 1.82
N PHE A 33 -8.05 -22.39 2.72
CA PHE A 33 -6.67 -22.30 3.18
C PHE A 33 -6.04 -23.69 3.28
N TYR A 34 -4.73 -23.75 3.22
CA TYR A 34 -3.98 -24.93 3.64
C TYR A 34 -3.84 -24.92 5.15
N ASN A 35 -4.27 -26.00 5.79
CA ASN A 35 -4.14 -26.19 7.23
C ASN A 35 -2.73 -26.71 7.59
N GLU A 36 -2.50 -26.96 8.88
CA GLU A 36 -1.24 -27.51 9.42
C GLU A 36 -0.84 -28.85 8.82
N LYS A 37 -1.79 -29.61 8.31
CA LYS A 37 -1.57 -30.91 7.66
C LYS A 37 -1.38 -30.81 6.15
N GLY A 38 -1.50 -29.60 5.58
CA GLY A 38 -1.46 -29.37 4.14
C GLY A 38 -2.78 -29.69 3.42
N GLU A 39 -3.87 -29.92 4.16
CA GLU A 39 -5.18 -30.16 3.59
C GLU A 39 -5.87 -28.82 3.30
N ILE A 40 -6.72 -28.77 2.28
CA ILE A 40 -7.48 -27.57 1.92
C ILE A 40 -8.83 -27.59 2.66
N GLY A 41 -9.14 -26.49 3.34
CA GLY A 41 -10.40 -26.34 4.07
C GLY A 41 -10.70 -24.89 4.45
N TYR A 42 -11.85 -24.69 5.07
CA TYR A 42 -12.26 -23.38 5.59
C TYR A 42 -11.62 -23.07 6.94
N ASP A 43 -11.20 -24.11 7.65
CA ASP A 43 -10.59 -24.03 8.96
C ASP A 43 -9.09 -23.91 8.88
N CYS A 44 -8.57 -22.88 9.52
CA CYS A 44 -7.17 -22.80 9.86
C CYS A 44 -7.11 -22.41 11.33
N TYR A 45 -6.71 -23.36 12.20
CA TYR A 45 -6.68 -23.11 13.64
C TYR A 45 -5.50 -22.21 14.00
N MET A 46 -5.77 -20.93 14.14
CA MET A 46 -4.77 -19.89 14.37
C MET A 46 -4.33 -19.71 15.82
N GLN A 47 -4.90 -20.46 16.73
CA GLN A 47 -4.60 -20.40 18.18
C GLN A 47 -3.68 -21.55 18.63
N GLY A 48 -3.27 -22.41 17.70
CA GLY A 48 -2.30 -23.47 17.95
C GLY A 48 -0.89 -22.93 18.19
N ILE A 49 -0.07 -23.77 18.81
CA ILE A 49 1.34 -23.47 19.08
C ILE A 49 2.16 -23.64 17.79
N GLU A 50 1.71 -24.49 16.89
CA GLU A 50 2.40 -24.79 15.63
C GLU A 50 2.20 -23.68 14.61
N THR A 51 3.30 -23.10 14.16
CA THR A 51 3.32 -21.98 13.20
C THR A 51 4.12 -22.32 11.95
N ASP A 52 4.53 -23.60 11.79
CA ASP A 52 5.43 -24.01 10.71
C ASP A 52 4.74 -24.05 9.34
N PHE A 53 3.42 -24.22 9.32
CA PHE A 53 2.61 -24.16 8.11
C PHE A 53 2.44 -22.75 7.54
N LEU A 54 2.76 -21.72 8.32
CA LEU A 54 2.61 -20.34 7.88
C LEU A 54 3.63 -20.00 6.80
N LYS A 55 3.16 -19.36 5.76
CA LYS A 55 4.00 -18.87 4.67
C LYS A 55 4.76 -17.63 5.11
N TYR A 56 6.07 -17.63 4.90
CA TYR A 56 6.91 -16.45 5.03
C TYR A 56 6.74 -15.56 3.81
N GLU A 57 6.28 -14.34 3.98
CA GLU A 57 6.03 -13.37 2.90
C GLU A 57 7.21 -12.41 2.67
N GLY A 58 7.97 -12.12 3.70
CA GLY A 58 9.09 -11.18 3.66
C GLY A 58 9.25 -10.40 4.95
N GLN A 59 10.05 -9.35 4.92
CA GLN A 59 10.22 -8.39 6.01
C GLN A 59 9.29 -7.19 5.82
N ILE A 60 8.83 -6.62 6.94
CA ILE A 60 8.09 -5.35 6.93
C ILE A 60 9.04 -4.18 6.66
N ASP A 61 10.26 -4.28 7.21
CA ASP A 61 11.27 -3.26 7.02
C ASP A 61 11.86 -3.33 5.61
N PRO A 62 12.01 -2.19 4.93
CA PRO A 62 12.60 -2.16 3.59
C PRO A 62 14.08 -2.52 3.63
N LYS A 63 14.50 -3.34 2.66
CA LYS A 63 15.92 -3.68 2.48
C LYS A 63 16.72 -2.54 1.85
N TYR A 64 16.07 -1.79 0.98
CA TYR A 64 16.68 -0.70 0.24
C TYR A 64 15.81 0.54 0.34
N THR A 65 16.42 1.64 0.76
CA THR A 65 15.81 2.97 0.74
C THR A 65 16.81 3.95 0.17
N GLY A 66 16.34 4.93 -0.57
CA GLY A 66 17.24 5.92 -1.12
C GLY A 66 16.52 7.07 -1.79
N GLY A 67 17.32 8.03 -2.23
CA GLY A 67 16.85 9.17 -3.00
C GLY A 67 17.83 9.58 -4.07
N LEU A 68 17.28 10.08 -5.19
CA LEU A 68 18.04 10.65 -6.28
C LEU A 68 17.64 12.11 -6.46
N ASN A 69 18.63 12.99 -6.31
CA ASN A 69 18.45 14.41 -6.58
C ASN A 69 19.18 14.79 -7.87
N THR A 70 18.48 15.41 -8.82
CA THR A 70 19.07 15.89 -10.05
C THR A 70 18.70 17.35 -10.31
N THR A 71 19.67 18.12 -10.77
CA THR A 71 19.48 19.54 -11.13
C THR A 71 19.84 19.75 -12.57
N LEU A 72 18.88 20.22 -13.35
CA LEU A 72 19.04 20.64 -14.73
C LEU A 72 19.11 22.17 -14.77
N ARG A 73 20.12 22.73 -15.43
CA ARG A 73 20.27 24.18 -15.55
C ARG A 73 20.42 24.56 -17.01
N TRP A 74 19.58 25.49 -17.42
CA TRP A 74 19.63 26.04 -18.75
C TRP A 74 19.43 27.56 -18.70
N LYS A 75 20.51 28.30 -18.98
CA LYS A 75 20.53 29.78 -18.87
C LYS A 75 20.04 30.25 -17.50
N SER A 76 18.98 31.05 -17.46
CA SER A 76 18.35 31.58 -16.22
C SER A 76 17.33 30.63 -15.59
N LEU A 77 17.08 29.48 -16.21
CA LEU A 77 16.15 28.47 -15.70
C LEU A 77 16.91 27.33 -15.03
N SER A 78 16.53 26.97 -13.84
CA SER A 78 17.00 25.74 -13.19
C SER A 78 15.84 24.93 -12.68
N MET A 79 15.91 23.62 -12.87
CA MET A 79 14.93 22.64 -12.42
C MET A 79 15.62 21.62 -11.53
N ASN A 80 15.07 21.42 -10.35
CA ASN A 80 15.52 20.40 -9.41
C ASN A 80 14.43 19.35 -9.25
N LEU A 81 14.82 18.09 -9.39
CA LEU A 81 13.95 16.92 -9.23
C LEU A 81 14.51 16.06 -8.09
N PHE A 82 13.67 15.72 -7.14
CA PHE A 82 14.03 14.81 -6.06
C PHE A 82 13.09 13.60 -6.06
N PHE A 83 13.68 12.43 -6.27
CA PHE A 83 13.01 11.14 -6.23
C PHE A 83 13.35 10.42 -4.94
N THR A 84 12.38 9.69 -4.40
CA THR A 84 12.59 8.73 -3.31
C THR A 84 12.12 7.35 -3.76
N PHE A 85 12.77 6.31 -3.26
CA PHE A 85 12.38 4.94 -3.50
C PHE A 85 12.58 4.08 -2.27
N GLN A 86 11.78 3.03 -2.19
CA GLN A 86 11.87 1.97 -1.20
C GLN A 86 11.64 0.64 -1.89
N ALA A 87 12.33 -0.41 -1.45
CA ALA A 87 12.17 -1.75 -2.01
C ALA A 87 12.54 -2.86 -1.02
N GLY A 88 11.94 -4.02 -1.24
CA GLY A 88 12.26 -5.27 -0.54
C GLY A 88 11.51 -5.46 0.76
N ASN A 89 10.42 -4.76 0.98
CA ASN A 89 9.50 -4.98 2.08
C ASN A 89 8.14 -5.46 1.60
N VAL A 90 7.37 -6.01 2.52
CA VAL A 90 5.98 -6.44 2.31
C VAL A 90 5.05 -5.72 3.28
N ILE A 91 3.82 -5.55 2.84
CA ILE A 91 2.76 -4.85 3.59
C ILE A 91 1.56 -5.78 3.67
N ARG A 92 0.99 -5.94 4.87
CA ARG A 92 -0.32 -6.57 5.02
C ARG A 92 -1.40 -5.54 4.72
N LEU A 93 -2.30 -5.89 3.78
CA LEU A 93 -3.44 -5.06 3.44
C LEU A 93 -4.40 -4.94 4.62
N ASN A 94 -5.08 -3.82 4.74
CA ASN A 94 -6.07 -3.61 5.80
C ASN A 94 -7.15 -4.69 5.78
N PRO A 95 -7.66 -5.13 6.95
CA PRO A 95 -8.78 -6.05 7.03
C PRO A 95 -10.00 -5.47 6.30
N VAL A 96 -10.60 -6.27 5.43
CA VAL A 96 -11.75 -5.84 4.61
C VAL A 96 -12.99 -6.65 4.90
N PHE A 97 -12.83 -7.84 5.46
CA PHE A 97 -13.93 -8.73 5.75
C PHE A 97 -14.28 -8.73 7.23
N SER A 98 -15.56 -8.55 7.50
CA SER A 98 -16.17 -8.63 8.82
C SER A 98 -17.21 -9.74 8.84
N SER A 99 -17.52 -10.25 10.01
CA SER A 99 -18.60 -11.22 10.23
C SER A 99 -20.00 -10.61 10.05
N SER A 100 -20.09 -9.28 10.03
CA SER A 100 -21.36 -8.57 9.83
C SER A 100 -21.12 -7.31 9.01
N TYR A 101 -22.03 -7.07 8.08
CA TYR A 101 -22.08 -5.84 7.28
C TYR A 101 -23.40 -5.13 7.53
N SER A 102 -23.40 -3.82 7.50
CA SER A 102 -24.59 -2.99 7.52
C SER A 102 -24.62 -2.07 6.30
N ASP A 103 -25.80 -1.62 5.91
CA ASP A 103 -26.00 -0.73 4.75
C ASP A 103 -25.26 0.61 4.85
N ILE A 104 -24.86 0.97 6.07
CA ILE A 104 -24.08 2.19 6.36
C ILE A 104 -22.55 1.93 6.43
N THR A 105 -22.12 0.70 6.32
CA THR A 105 -20.69 0.37 6.35
C THR A 105 -20.07 0.61 4.97
N ALA A 106 -19.09 1.52 4.91
CA ALA A 106 -18.33 1.71 3.68
C ALA A 106 -17.48 0.48 3.37
N LEU A 107 -17.66 -0.09 2.19
CA LEU A 107 -16.89 -1.21 1.71
C LEU A 107 -15.70 -0.73 0.87
N PRO A 108 -14.55 -1.41 0.94
CA PRO A 108 -13.42 -1.12 0.07
C PRO A 108 -13.77 -1.29 -1.40
N ASN A 109 -13.11 -0.49 -2.26
CA ASN A 109 -13.37 -0.52 -3.71
C ASN A 109 -13.14 -1.89 -4.34
N GLU A 110 -12.26 -2.70 -3.76
CA GLU A 110 -11.96 -4.07 -4.21
C GLU A 110 -13.18 -5.01 -4.17
N PHE A 111 -14.20 -4.73 -3.35
CA PHE A 111 -15.45 -5.52 -3.32
C PHE A 111 -16.23 -5.51 -4.64
N LYS A 112 -15.92 -4.61 -5.56
CA LYS A 112 -16.51 -4.62 -6.91
C LYS A 112 -16.15 -5.89 -7.68
N ASP A 113 -14.95 -6.41 -7.42
CA ASP A 113 -14.39 -7.57 -8.10
C ASP A 113 -14.55 -8.86 -7.27
N ARG A 114 -15.46 -8.86 -6.28
CA ARG A 114 -15.72 -10.02 -5.45
C ARG A 114 -16.34 -11.18 -6.24
N TRP A 115 -16.15 -12.37 -5.74
CA TRP A 115 -16.84 -13.55 -6.24
C TRP A 115 -18.37 -13.39 -6.11
N ILE A 116 -19.12 -13.68 -7.16
CA ILE A 116 -20.59 -13.58 -7.25
C ILE A 116 -21.19 -14.92 -7.69
N MET A 117 -20.54 -15.63 -8.62
CA MET A 117 -21.05 -16.89 -9.17
C MET A 117 -19.91 -17.85 -9.48
N SER A 118 -20.24 -19.13 -9.61
CA SER A 118 -19.28 -20.18 -10.00
C SER A 118 -18.56 -19.82 -11.29
N GLY A 119 -17.24 -19.95 -11.29
CA GLY A 119 -16.31 -19.53 -12.34
C GLY A 119 -15.57 -18.22 -12.04
N ASP A 120 -16.07 -17.40 -11.11
CA ASP A 120 -15.38 -16.16 -10.73
C ASP A 120 -14.11 -16.42 -9.93
N GLU A 121 -13.98 -17.58 -9.25
CA GLU A 121 -12.78 -18.01 -8.53
C GLU A 121 -11.53 -18.10 -9.42
N GLN A 122 -11.71 -18.12 -10.74
CA GLN A 122 -10.61 -18.10 -11.72
C GLN A 122 -10.14 -16.67 -12.05
N ARG A 123 -10.89 -15.66 -11.62
CA ARG A 123 -10.66 -14.25 -11.97
C ARG A 123 -10.36 -13.37 -10.76
N THR A 124 -10.85 -13.79 -9.60
CA THR A 124 -10.70 -13.01 -8.37
C THR A 124 -10.35 -13.89 -7.18
N ASP A 125 -9.55 -13.33 -6.29
CA ASP A 125 -9.23 -13.89 -4.97
C ASP A 125 -10.09 -13.25 -3.86
N ILE A 126 -11.04 -12.37 -4.23
CA ILE A 126 -11.88 -11.64 -3.28
C ILE A 126 -13.13 -12.46 -3.00
N PRO A 127 -13.36 -12.87 -1.73
CA PRO A 127 -14.47 -13.74 -1.36
C PRO A 127 -15.85 -13.14 -1.61
N ALA A 128 -16.83 -14.02 -1.68
CA ALA A 128 -18.24 -13.65 -1.62
C ALA A 128 -18.56 -12.98 -0.27
N ILE A 129 -19.57 -12.11 -0.23
CA ILE A 129 -20.12 -11.60 1.04
C ILE A 129 -20.95 -12.74 1.65
N ALA A 130 -20.59 -13.14 2.88
CA ALA A 130 -21.34 -14.16 3.60
C ALA A 130 -22.71 -13.63 4.01
N ASP A 131 -23.77 -14.27 3.52
CA ASP A 131 -25.11 -14.05 4.00
C ASP A 131 -25.38 -14.82 5.34
N ASN A 132 -26.55 -14.57 5.92
CA ASN A 132 -26.93 -15.23 7.19
C ASN A 132 -27.05 -16.76 7.05
N LEU A 133 -27.38 -17.27 5.87
CA LEU A 133 -27.49 -18.71 5.63
C LEU A 133 -26.11 -19.35 5.54
N MET A 134 -25.19 -18.74 4.80
CA MET A 134 -23.80 -19.18 4.73
C MET A 134 -23.13 -19.16 6.11
N GLN A 135 -23.39 -18.12 6.91
CA GLN A 135 -22.89 -18.05 8.28
C GLN A 135 -23.35 -19.21 9.14
N LYS A 136 -24.62 -19.58 9.06
CA LYS A 136 -25.18 -20.71 9.84
C LYS A 136 -24.70 -22.07 9.38
N LEU A 137 -24.58 -22.29 8.07
CA LEU A 137 -24.27 -23.60 7.50
C LEU A 137 -22.77 -23.91 7.50
N TYR A 138 -21.93 -22.91 7.24
CA TYR A 138 -20.50 -23.13 6.96
C TYR A 138 -19.55 -22.44 7.93
N LEU A 139 -20.01 -21.42 8.68
CA LEU A 139 -19.14 -20.56 9.45
C LEU A 139 -19.31 -20.69 10.97
N SER A 140 -20.13 -21.59 11.45
CA SER A 140 -20.45 -21.71 12.89
C SER A 140 -19.25 -22.11 13.77
N SER A 141 -18.25 -22.79 13.22
CA SER A 141 -17.04 -23.23 13.92
C SER A 141 -15.74 -22.78 13.27
N ALA A 142 -15.79 -22.20 12.07
CA ALA A 142 -14.66 -21.70 11.31
C ALA A 142 -14.76 -20.19 11.12
N TYR A 143 -13.63 -19.53 11.00
CA TYR A 143 -13.56 -18.08 10.78
C TYR A 143 -12.87 -17.76 9.45
N PRO A 144 -13.33 -18.27 8.28
CA PRO A 144 -12.61 -18.16 7.03
C PRO A 144 -12.41 -16.70 6.58
N TYR A 145 -13.35 -15.80 6.85
CA TYR A 145 -13.21 -14.38 6.52
C TYR A 145 -12.19 -13.67 7.40
N ASN A 146 -12.12 -14.01 8.67
CA ASN A 146 -11.05 -13.53 9.54
C ASN A 146 -9.70 -14.08 9.09
N ASN A 147 -9.63 -15.37 8.75
CA ASN A 147 -8.42 -16.00 8.23
C ASN A 147 -7.98 -15.38 6.90
N TYR A 148 -8.93 -15.01 6.04
CA TYR A 148 -8.64 -14.30 4.78
C TYR A 148 -7.90 -12.98 5.02
N ASN A 149 -8.30 -12.18 6.02
CA ASN A 149 -7.62 -10.94 6.37
C ASN A 149 -6.14 -11.14 6.72
N TYR A 150 -5.77 -12.35 7.18
CA TYR A 150 -4.40 -12.72 7.54
C TYR A 150 -3.74 -13.69 6.56
N SER A 151 -4.36 -13.93 5.42
CA SER A 151 -3.86 -14.85 4.40
C SER A 151 -2.81 -14.21 3.49
N SER A 152 -2.17 -15.06 2.69
CA SER A 152 -1.22 -14.63 1.65
C SER A 152 -1.86 -13.81 0.53
N ALA A 153 -3.17 -13.92 0.33
CA ALA A 153 -3.92 -13.06 -0.59
C ALA A 153 -4.00 -11.60 -0.12
N ARG A 154 -3.73 -11.34 1.17
CA ARG A 154 -3.78 -10.00 1.76
C ARG A 154 -2.39 -9.42 2.04
N VAL A 155 -1.41 -9.76 1.19
CA VAL A 155 -0.06 -9.23 1.28
C VAL A 155 0.33 -8.61 -0.06
N ALA A 156 0.83 -7.39 -0.01
CA ALA A 156 1.34 -6.63 -1.14
C ALA A 156 2.83 -6.31 -0.96
N LYS A 157 3.51 -5.96 -2.05
CA LYS A 157 4.85 -5.39 -1.97
C LYS A 157 4.77 -3.94 -1.53
N GLY A 158 5.65 -3.55 -0.60
CA GLY A 158 5.80 -2.18 -0.15
C GLY A 158 6.72 -1.32 -1.02
N ASP A 159 7.14 -1.86 -2.17
CA ASP A 159 8.04 -1.18 -3.08
C ASP A 159 7.38 0.04 -3.72
N PHE A 160 8.09 1.16 -3.76
CA PHE A 160 7.60 2.35 -4.46
C PHE A 160 8.72 3.21 -5.04
N ILE A 161 8.36 4.01 -6.02
CA ILE A 161 9.15 5.12 -6.55
C ILE A 161 8.25 6.36 -6.59
N ARG A 162 8.73 7.45 -6.00
CA ARG A 162 8.00 8.71 -5.89
C ARG A 162 8.82 9.90 -6.36
N LEU A 163 8.20 10.79 -7.14
CA LEU A 163 8.71 12.14 -7.34
C LEU A 163 8.30 12.99 -6.13
N LYS A 164 9.23 13.11 -5.17
CA LYS A 164 8.99 13.78 -3.88
C LYS A 164 8.90 15.28 -4.01
N SER A 165 9.76 15.89 -4.84
CA SER A 165 9.67 17.31 -5.13
C SER A 165 10.17 17.67 -6.53
N LEU A 166 9.55 18.71 -7.08
CA LEU A 166 9.96 19.40 -8.29
C LEU A 166 10.05 20.90 -7.97
N SER A 167 11.22 21.49 -8.17
CA SER A 167 11.41 22.94 -8.05
C SER A 167 11.88 23.52 -9.37
N ILE A 168 11.20 24.54 -9.85
CA ILE A 168 11.57 25.31 -11.03
C ILE A 168 11.92 26.71 -10.55
N ASN A 169 13.16 27.15 -10.80
CA ASN A 169 13.63 28.47 -10.44
C ASN A 169 14.02 29.24 -11.71
N TYR A 170 13.46 30.42 -11.85
CA TYR A 170 13.77 31.32 -12.94
C TYR A 170 14.39 32.62 -12.43
N GLU A 171 15.65 32.86 -12.78
CA GLU A 171 16.34 34.12 -12.47
C GLU A 171 16.00 35.15 -13.54
N LEU A 172 15.43 36.28 -13.12
CA LEU A 172 15.08 37.34 -14.04
C LEU A 172 16.37 37.95 -14.64
N PRO A 173 16.40 38.21 -15.96
CA PRO A 173 17.54 38.84 -16.61
C PRO A 173 17.89 40.19 -15.96
N SER A 174 19.18 40.41 -15.76
CA SER A 174 19.68 41.63 -15.10
C SER A 174 19.24 42.94 -15.80
N ALA A 175 18.96 42.90 -17.09
CA ALA A 175 18.41 44.01 -17.82
C ALA A 175 17.02 44.43 -17.37
N LEU A 176 16.16 43.46 -17.01
CA LEU A 176 14.83 43.71 -16.45
C LEU A 176 14.88 44.18 -15.01
N VAL A 177 15.74 43.57 -14.20
CA VAL A 177 15.88 43.89 -12.80
C VAL A 177 16.41 45.30 -12.60
N ARG A 178 17.40 45.73 -13.39
CA ARG A 178 17.96 47.10 -13.34
C ARG A 178 16.97 48.22 -13.67
N LYS A 179 15.91 47.90 -14.43
CA LYS A 179 14.87 48.90 -14.71
C LYS A 179 14.10 49.32 -13.46
N SER A 180 14.02 48.45 -12.45
CA SER A 180 13.35 48.75 -11.17
C SER A 180 14.06 49.81 -10.34
N ARG A 181 15.39 50.03 -10.57
CA ARG A 181 16.30 50.88 -9.80
C ARG A 181 16.38 50.56 -8.28
N VAL A 182 15.65 49.53 -7.82
CA VAL A 182 15.56 49.12 -6.40
C VAL A 182 16.25 47.78 -6.20
N PHE A 183 16.01 46.84 -7.12
CA PHE A 183 16.50 45.47 -6.96
C PHE A 183 17.80 45.24 -7.76
N LYS A 184 18.71 44.47 -7.17
CA LYS A 184 19.93 43.98 -7.84
C LYS A 184 19.74 42.56 -8.38
N ARG A 185 18.87 41.81 -7.78
CA ARG A 185 18.53 40.44 -8.16
C ARG A 185 17.03 40.17 -7.93
N ALA A 186 16.43 39.43 -8.84
CA ALA A 186 15.07 38.89 -8.65
C ALA A 186 15.00 37.48 -9.23
N ALA A 187 14.37 36.57 -8.53
CA ALA A 187 14.10 35.21 -8.99
C ALA A 187 12.72 34.76 -8.54
N VAL A 188 12.07 33.96 -9.36
CA VAL A 188 10.80 33.31 -9.07
C VAL A 188 11.03 31.82 -8.97
N ARG A 189 10.56 31.20 -7.89
CA ARG A 189 10.65 29.75 -7.68
C ARG A 189 9.26 29.17 -7.48
N LEU A 190 8.94 28.16 -8.28
CA LEU A 190 7.77 27.29 -8.07
C LEU A 190 8.26 25.95 -7.57
N THR A 191 7.76 25.52 -6.42
CA THR A 191 8.05 24.20 -5.84
C THR A 191 6.76 23.41 -5.67
N ALA A 192 6.73 22.22 -6.22
CA ALA A 192 5.69 21.23 -5.97
C ALA A 192 6.27 20.10 -5.12
N LYS A 193 5.55 19.71 -4.05
CA LYS A 193 5.94 18.62 -3.13
C LYS A 193 4.91 17.50 -3.21
N ASP A 194 5.38 16.27 -2.93
CA ASP A 194 4.57 15.04 -2.93
C ASP A 194 3.75 14.89 -4.21
N LEU A 195 4.44 15.03 -5.34
CA LEU A 195 3.83 15.31 -6.63
C LEU A 195 3.25 14.05 -7.27
N TRP A 196 3.98 12.94 -7.21
CA TRP A 196 3.55 11.78 -7.97
C TRP A 196 4.17 10.48 -7.44
N LEU A 197 3.32 9.52 -7.10
CA LEU A 197 3.69 8.15 -6.86
C LEU A 197 3.78 7.44 -8.23
N MET A 198 5.02 7.30 -8.73
CA MET A 198 5.29 6.79 -10.09
C MET A 198 5.11 5.28 -10.18
N TYR A 199 5.44 4.58 -9.12
CA TYR A 199 5.33 3.13 -9.01
C TYR A 199 4.90 2.73 -7.60
N SER A 200 3.96 1.81 -7.51
CA SER A 200 3.57 1.05 -6.31
C SER A 200 2.90 -0.26 -6.74
N ASP A 201 2.76 -1.20 -5.81
CA ASP A 201 2.07 -2.46 -6.08
C ASP A 201 0.57 -2.19 -6.36
N LYS A 202 0.04 -2.83 -7.39
CA LYS A 202 -1.38 -2.72 -7.76
C LYS A 202 -2.32 -3.24 -6.68
N ALA A 203 -1.89 -4.22 -5.88
CA ALA A 203 -2.66 -4.77 -4.77
C ALA A 203 -2.96 -3.73 -3.67
N LEU A 204 -2.21 -2.60 -3.63
CA LEU A 204 -2.49 -1.49 -2.73
C LEU A 204 -3.71 -0.66 -3.13
N ASN A 205 -4.34 -0.91 -4.30
CA ASN A 205 -5.54 -0.21 -4.79
C ASN A 205 -5.43 1.32 -4.75
N GLY A 206 -4.24 1.86 -5.05
CA GLY A 206 -3.97 3.30 -5.03
C GLY A 206 -3.68 3.87 -3.64
N GLN A 207 -3.62 3.05 -2.61
CA GLN A 207 -3.15 3.47 -1.29
C GLN A 207 -1.63 3.71 -1.32
N ASP A 208 -1.19 4.66 -0.54
CA ASP A 208 0.20 5.04 -0.49
C ASP A 208 1.00 4.10 0.43
N PRO A 209 1.99 3.35 -0.09
CA PRO A 209 2.76 2.40 0.71
C PRO A 209 3.56 3.05 1.85
N GLU A 210 3.94 4.32 1.74
CA GLU A 210 4.67 5.05 2.78
C GLU A 210 3.82 5.28 4.03
N PHE A 211 2.50 5.32 3.89
CA PHE A 211 1.57 5.64 4.99
C PHE A 211 0.65 4.47 5.36
N PHE A 212 0.90 3.28 4.85
CA PHE A 212 -0.02 2.16 4.97
C PHE A 212 -0.22 1.68 6.41
N ASN A 213 0.81 1.70 7.26
CA ASN A 213 0.82 1.12 8.61
C ASN A 213 0.62 2.17 9.73
N THR A 214 0.03 3.31 9.46
CA THR A 214 -0.16 4.38 10.44
C THR A 214 -1.39 4.24 11.34
N GLY A 215 -2.02 3.04 11.36
CA GLY A 215 -3.11 2.72 12.28
C GLY A 215 -4.50 3.17 11.82
N GLY A 216 -4.75 3.23 10.53
CA GLY A 216 -6.05 3.57 9.96
C GLY A 216 -6.01 3.77 8.47
N VAL A 217 -7.09 4.29 7.89
CA VAL A 217 -7.09 4.74 6.49
C VAL A 217 -6.32 6.05 6.43
N ALA A 218 -5.04 5.98 6.07
CA ALA A 218 -4.24 7.18 5.85
C ALA A 218 -4.74 7.89 4.59
N MET A 219 -5.05 9.16 4.71
CA MET A 219 -5.30 9.98 3.53
C MET A 219 -4.01 10.11 2.71
N PRO A 220 -4.08 9.99 1.38
CA PRO A 220 -2.93 10.26 0.53
C PRO A 220 -2.34 11.63 0.84
N VAL A 221 -1.01 11.72 0.84
CA VAL A 221 -0.34 13.02 1.01
C VAL A 221 -0.76 13.93 -0.13
N GLN A 222 -1.32 15.07 0.22
CA GLN A 222 -1.77 16.04 -0.76
C GLN A 222 -0.59 16.75 -1.39
N THR A 223 -0.62 16.90 -2.71
CA THR A 223 0.36 17.70 -3.43
C THR A 223 0.29 19.16 -3.00
N GLN A 224 1.44 19.71 -2.65
CA GLN A 224 1.57 21.11 -2.21
C GLN A 224 2.32 21.92 -3.27
N PHE A 225 1.81 23.11 -3.57
CA PHE A 225 2.47 24.07 -4.45
C PHE A 225 2.88 25.30 -3.66
N VAL A 226 4.14 25.69 -3.80
CA VAL A 226 4.71 26.88 -3.15
C VAL A 226 5.32 27.77 -4.21
N LEU A 227 4.84 29.02 -4.29
CA LEU A 227 5.44 30.06 -5.10
C LEU A 227 6.27 30.98 -4.21
N SER A 228 7.55 31.14 -4.54
CA SER A 228 8.46 32.01 -3.82
C SER A 228 9.01 33.08 -4.76
N LEU A 229 9.15 34.28 -4.23
CA LEU A 229 9.79 35.43 -4.89
C LEU A 229 11.02 35.84 -4.08
N ASP A 230 12.20 35.70 -4.66
CA ASP A 230 13.46 36.09 -4.07
C ASP A 230 13.88 37.45 -4.64
N LEU A 231 13.99 38.48 -3.79
CA LEU A 231 14.39 39.83 -4.17
C LEU A 231 15.65 40.23 -3.41
N GLY A 232 16.70 40.64 -4.13
CA GLY A 232 17.94 41.18 -3.57
C GLY A 232 18.05 42.67 -3.82
N PHE A 233 18.38 43.45 -2.82
CA PHE A 233 18.51 44.90 -2.84
C PHE A 233 19.98 45.34 -3.02
#